data_63c664210607004b88e88b7ad0cdee61
#
_entry.id   63c664210607004b88e88b7ad0cdee61
#
_cell.length_a   1.000
_cell.length_b   1.000
_cell.length_c   1.000
_cell.angle_alpha   90.00
_cell.angle_beta   90.00
_cell.angle_gamma   90.00
#
_symmetry.space_group_name_H-M   'P 1'
#
loop_
_entity.id
_entity.type
_entity.pdbx_description
1 polymer ?
#
loop_
_entity_poly.entity_id
_entity_poly.type
_entity_poly.pdbx_seq_one_letter_code
_entity_poly.pdbx_strand_id
1 'polypeptide(L)'
;MKEKVRVAGGQGFWGDLLTAPVEQVRRGQIDYLMLDYLAEVTMSILQKQRARNPEAGYARDFVDLMREILPDIVEKNIKVMANAGGVNVRGCAEAVKKVAEELGLKVKIGIIGGSGLYKMEAL
;
A
#
# COMPACT_ATOMS: atom_id res chain seq x y z
N MET A 1 16.37 11.55 -15.02
CA MET A 1 16.10 10.10 -14.94
C MET A 1 17.30 9.38 -14.39
N LYS A 2 17.08 8.49 -13.43
CA LYS A 2 18.17 7.69 -12.86
C LYS A 2 18.55 6.55 -13.81
N GLU A 3 19.85 6.31 -13.98
CA GLU A 3 20.32 5.15 -14.73
C GLU A 3 20.02 3.83 -14.01
N LYS A 4 19.94 3.88 -12.68
CA LYS A 4 19.65 2.72 -11.83
C LYS A 4 18.63 3.11 -10.79
N VAL A 5 17.75 2.17 -10.47
CA VAL A 5 16.80 2.29 -9.37
C VAL A 5 16.99 1.15 -8.39
N ARG A 6 16.72 1.41 -7.12
CA ARG A 6 16.73 0.40 -6.07
C ARG A 6 15.31 0.04 -5.71
N VAL A 7 14.95 -1.20 -5.94
CA VAL A 7 13.64 -1.75 -5.61
C VAL A 7 13.82 -2.72 -4.44
N ALA A 8 13.11 -2.49 -3.37
CA ALA A 8 13.18 -3.34 -2.18
C ALA A 8 11.86 -4.07 -1.95
N GLY A 9 11.95 -5.33 -1.55
CA GLY A 9 10.83 -6.08 -1.00
C GLY A 9 10.68 -5.75 0.48
N GLY A 10 9.49 -5.40 0.92
CA GLY A 10 9.22 -5.12 2.32
C GLY A 10 8.37 -6.18 2.99
N GLN A 11 7.61 -6.92 2.21
CA GLN A 11 6.68 -7.92 2.74
C GLN A 11 6.42 -8.98 1.68
N GLY A 12 6.38 -10.24 2.09
CA GLY A 12 6.18 -11.37 1.18
C GLY A 12 4.83 -12.06 1.30
N PHE A 13 4.06 -11.76 2.34
CA PHE A 13 2.72 -12.34 2.55
C PHE A 13 1.95 -11.50 3.58
N TRP A 14 0.63 -11.63 3.57
CA TRP A 14 -0.23 -10.98 4.56
C TRP A 14 0.00 -11.59 5.94
N GLY A 15 0.42 -10.76 6.90
CA GLY A 15 0.82 -11.19 8.23
C GLY A 15 2.33 -11.28 8.43
N ASP A 16 3.11 -10.89 7.42
CA ASP A 16 4.56 -10.78 7.53
C ASP A 16 4.96 -9.64 8.48
N LEU A 17 6.23 -9.56 8.76
CA LEU A 17 6.81 -8.63 9.73
C LEU A 17 6.65 -7.18 9.29
N LEU A 18 5.81 -6.43 9.99
CA LEU A 18 5.51 -5.03 9.64
C LEU A 18 6.70 -4.08 9.84
N THR A 19 7.68 -4.46 10.64
CA THR A 19 8.89 -3.65 10.86
C THR A 19 9.85 -3.70 9.66
N ALA A 20 9.79 -4.75 8.85
CA ALA A 20 10.69 -4.90 7.70
C ALA A 20 10.53 -3.78 6.67
N PRO A 21 9.32 -3.44 6.20
CA PRO A 21 9.18 -2.31 5.28
C PRO A 21 9.56 -0.97 5.90
N VAL A 22 9.34 -0.78 7.19
CA VAL A 22 9.76 0.43 7.89
C VAL A 22 11.29 0.57 7.85
N GLU A 23 12.01 -0.49 8.13
CA GLU A 23 13.48 -0.51 8.06
C GLU A 23 14.00 -0.23 6.65
N GLN A 24 13.36 -0.82 5.64
CA GLN A 24 13.71 -0.56 4.24
C GLN A 24 13.59 0.91 3.87
N VAL A 25 12.50 1.53 4.27
CA VAL A 25 12.23 2.95 3.98
C VAL A 25 13.23 3.85 4.72
N ARG A 26 13.50 3.56 5.97
CA ARG A 26 14.34 4.43 6.82
C ARG A 26 15.83 4.24 6.57
N ARG A 27 16.28 3.03 6.24
CA ARG A 27 17.70 2.68 6.15
C ARG A 27 18.15 2.15 4.80
N GLY A 28 17.23 1.71 3.94
CA GLY A 28 17.58 0.99 2.72
C GLY A 28 18.06 1.84 1.57
N GLN A 29 17.90 3.14 1.60
CA GLN A 29 18.21 4.04 0.48
C GLN A 29 17.59 3.56 -0.84
N ILE A 30 16.28 3.30 -0.80
CA ILE A 30 15.53 2.70 -1.90
C ILE A 30 14.74 3.75 -2.69
N ASP A 31 14.39 3.42 -3.92
CA ASP A 31 13.53 4.24 -4.77
C ASP A 31 12.10 3.71 -4.80
N TYR A 32 11.94 2.39 -4.71
CA TYR A 32 10.65 1.70 -4.77
C TYR A 32 10.57 0.65 -3.67
N LEU A 33 9.40 0.59 -3.03
CA LEU A 33 9.09 -0.44 -2.04
C LEU A 33 7.97 -1.31 -2.58
N MET A 34 8.19 -2.62 -2.62
CA MET A 34 7.21 -3.62 -3.05
C MET A 34 6.67 -4.38 -1.85
N LEU A 35 5.35 -4.50 -1.77
CA LEU A 35 4.68 -5.22 -0.69
C LEU A 35 3.71 -6.23 -1.28
N ASP A 36 3.89 -7.50 -0.94
CA ASP A 36 3.04 -8.58 -1.41
C ASP A 36 2.16 -9.10 -0.27
N TYR A 37 0.87 -9.00 -0.43
CA TYR A 37 -0.14 -9.40 0.56
C TYR A 37 -0.98 -10.58 0.11
N LEU A 38 -1.06 -10.83 -1.20
CA LEU A 38 -2.13 -11.67 -1.73
C LEU A 38 -1.69 -13.09 -2.04
N ALA A 39 -2.53 -14.01 -1.62
CA ALA A 39 -2.53 -15.40 -2.00
C ALA A 39 -3.99 -15.84 -2.13
N GLU A 40 -4.21 -17.06 -2.58
CA GLU A 40 -5.57 -17.61 -2.74
C GLU A 40 -6.35 -17.55 -1.43
N VAL A 41 -5.75 -18.01 -0.34
CA VAL A 41 -6.37 -17.98 1.00
C VAL A 41 -6.67 -16.56 1.44
N THR A 42 -5.73 -15.65 1.24
CA THR A 42 -5.90 -14.23 1.57
C THR A 42 -7.09 -13.64 0.85
N MET A 43 -7.21 -13.87 -0.45
CA MET A 43 -8.32 -13.36 -1.25
C MET A 43 -9.67 -13.92 -0.76
N SER A 44 -9.71 -15.18 -0.39
CA SER A 44 -10.92 -15.80 0.17
C SER A 44 -11.35 -15.14 1.48
N ILE A 45 -10.41 -14.85 2.38
CA ILE A 45 -10.67 -14.17 3.65
C ILE A 45 -11.19 -12.75 3.39
N LEU A 46 -10.55 -12.01 2.52
CA LEU A 46 -10.95 -10.64 2.19
C LEU A 46 -12.34 -10.59 1.57
N GLN A 47 -12.67 -11.57 0.72
CA GLN A 47 -14.00 -11.69 0.12
C GLN A 47 -15.06 -11.91 1.19
N LYS A 48 -14.81 -12.78 2.17
CA LYS A 48 -15.72 -13.02 3.29
C LYS A 48 -15.90 -11.76 4.15
N GLN A 49 -14.83 -11.03 4.39
CA GLN A 49 -14.90 -9.78 5.13
C GLN A 49 -15.76 -8.76 4.40
N ARG A 50 -15.57 -8.63 3.10
CA ARG A 50 -16.36 -7.69 2.29
C ARG A 50 -17.84 -8.07 2.24
N ALA A 51 -18.15 -9.35 2.21
CA ALA A 51 -19.55 -9.82 2.25
C ALA A 51 -20.28 -9.40 3.52
N ARG A 52 -19.56 -9.28 4.63
CA ARG A 52 -20.11 -8.82 5.92
C ARG A 52 -20.11 -7.31 6.05
N ASN A 53 -19.11 -6.66 5.48
CA ASN A 53 -18.94 -5.21 5.52
C ASN A 53 -18.46 -4.73 4.15
N PRO A 54 -19.29 -4.04 3.37
CA PRO A 54 -18.94 -3.58 2.03
C PRO A 54 -17.72 -2.66 1.98
N GLU A 55 -17.36 -2.03 3.10
CA GLU A 55 -16.16 -1.18 3.19
C GLU A 55 -14.87 -1.96 3.45
N ALA A 56 -14.98 -3.23 3.86
CA ALA A 56 -13.84 -4.11 4.07
C ALA A 56 -13.41 -4.77 2.76
N GLY A 57 -12.47 -5.70 2.83
CA GLY A 57 -12.00 -6.48 1.68
C GLY A 57 -10.60 -6.12 1.22
N TYR A 58 -9.86 -5.36 2.01
CA TYR A 58 -8.45 -5.06 1.77
C TYR A 58 -7.64 -5.31 3.05
N ALA A 59 -6.33 -5.41 2.92
CA ALA A 59 -5.43 -5.63 4.06
C ALA A 59 -5.31 -4.35 4.89
N ARG A 60 -5.97 -4.30 6.03
CA ARG A 60 -6.01 -3.10 6.89
C ARG A 60 -4.66 -2.75 7.48
N ASP A 61 -3.84 -3.74 7.79
CA ASP A 61 -2.49 -3.54 8.30
C ASP A 61 -1.59 -2.78 7.31
N PHE A 62 -1.88 -2.87 6.02
CA PHE A 62 -1.23 -2.02 5.01
C PHE A 62 -1.50 -0.53 5.27
N VAL A 63 -2.73 -0.19 5.63
CA VAL A 63 -3.09 1.21 5.94
C VAL A 63 -2.35 1.69 7.19
N ASP A 64 -2.24 0.83 8.21
CA ASP A 64 -1.49 1.14 9.42
C ASP A 64 0.00 1.34 9.12
N LEU A 65 0.56 0.49 8.26
CA LEU A 65 1.93 0.65 7.77
C LEU A 65 2.12 1.98 7.04
N MET A 66 1.18 2.32 6.15
CA MET A 66 1.25 3.58 5.41
C MET A 66 1.20 4.78 6.35
N ARG A 67 0.41 4.73 7.41
CA ARG A 67 0.40 5.78 8.43
C ARG A 67 1.79 5.99 9.02
N GLU A 68 2.51 4.93 9.25
CA GLU A 68 3.86 5.01 9.82
C GLU A 68 4.90 5.54 8.82
N ILE A 69 4.87 5.08 7.58
CA ILE A 69 5.93 5.37 6.60
C ILE A 69 5.64 6.54 5.65
N LEU A 70 4.38 7.01 5.56
CA LEU A 70 4.04 8.11 4.64
C LEU A 70 4.94 9.34 4.80
N PRO A 71 5.23 9.83 6.02
CA PRO A 71 6.13 10.98 6.15
C PRO A 71 7.51 10.71 5.54
N ASP A 72 8.04 9.51 5.76
CA ASP A 72 9.36 9.13 5.25
C ASP A 72 9.36 8.99 3.72
N ILE A 73 8.35 8.33 3.16
CA ILE A 73 8.33 8.10 1.71
C ILE A 73 8.06 9.39 0.92
N VAL A 74 7.30 10.31 1.48
CA VAL A 74 7.09 11.64 0.85
C VAL A 74 8.40 12.43 0.87
N GLU A 75 9.06 12.49 2.02
CA GLU A 75 10.33 13.20 2.15
C GLU A 75 11.41 12.64 1.23
N LYS A 76 11.52 11.32 1.16
CA LYS A 76 12.55 10.62 0.39
C LYS A 76 12.18 10.33 -1.05
N ASN A 77 10.97 10.69 -1.46
CA ASN A 77 10.44 10.41 -2.78
C ASN A 77 10.49 8.91 -3.13
N ILE A 78 10.10 8.07 -2.18
CA ILE A 78 9.99 6.62 -2.38
C ILE A 78 8.59 6.31 -2.87
N LYS A 79 8.50 5.47 -3.90
CA LYS A 79 7.22 4.99 -4.42
C LYS A 79 6.92 3.61 -3.85
N VAL A 80 5.67 3.42 -3.43
CA VAL A 80 5.21 2.16 -2.85
C VAL A 80 4.25 1.48 -3.82
N MET A 81 4.47 0.19 -4.05
CA MET A 81 3.59 -0.65 -4.85
C MET A 81 3.14 -1.82 -3.99
N ALA A 82 1.83 -2.06 -3.93
CA ALA A 82 1.28 -3.11 -3.11
C ALA A 82 0.02 -3.68 -3.75
N ASN A 83 -0.22 -4.96 -3.53
CA ASN A 83 -1.48 -5.63 -3.88
C ASN A 83 -2.43 -5.72 -2.67
N ALA A 84 -2.22 -4.89 -1.66
CA ALA A 84 -3.01 -4.89 -0.42
C ALA A 84 -4.50 -4.59 -0.60
N GLY A 85 -4.89 -4.07 -1.75
CA GLY A 85 -6.27 -3.72 -2.06
C GLY A 85 -7.22 -4.90 -2.12
N GLY A 86 -6.71 -6.10 -2.37
CA GLY A 86 -7.52 -7.33 -2.36
C GLY A 86 -8.72 -7.25 -3.28
N VAL A 87 -9.91 -7.42 -2.71
CA VAL A 87 -11.18 -7.34 -3.45
C VAL A 87 -11.85 -5.97 -3.32
N ASN A 88 -11.20 -5.01 -2.68
CA ASN A 88 -11.71 -3.65 -2.52
C ASN A 88 -10.56 -2.64 -2.65
N VAL A 89 -10.02 -2.55 -3.83
CA VAL A 89 -8.86 -1.70 -4.12
C VAL A 89 -9.19 -0.23 -3.89
N ARG A 90 -10.39 0.20 -4.29
CA ARG A 90 -10.84 1.58 -4.10
C ARG A 90 -10.97 1.93 -2.62
N GLY A 91 -11.54 1.04 -1.81
CA GLY A 91 -11.64 1.23 -0.36
C GLY A 91 -10.28 1.35 0.31
N CYS A 92 -9.32 0.55 -0.13
CA CYS A 92 -7.93 0.63 0.34
C CYS A 92 -7.32 1.99 0.01
N ALA A 93 -7.45 2.44 -1.24
CA ALA A 93 -6.93 3.73 -1.68
C ALA A 93 -7.56 4.89 -0.91
N GLU A 94 -8.88 4.86 -0.69
CA GLU A 94 -9.57 5.86 0.10
C GLU A 94 -9.05 5.91 1.54
N ALA A 95 -8.79 4.76 2.15
CA ALA A 95 -8.25 4.68 3.51
C ALA A 95 -6.85 5.29 3.58
N VAL A 96 -5.98 5.00 2.61
CA VAL A 96 -4.64 5.60 2.54
C VAL A 96 -4.73 7.10 2.31
N LYS A 97 -5.63 7.53 1.44
CA LYS A 97 -5.89 8.94 1.16
C LYS A 97 -6.26 9.68 2.45
N LYS A 98 -7.16 9.11 3.23
CA LYS A 98 -7.59 9.67 4.52
C LYS A 98 -6.43 9.81 5.49
N VAL A 99 -5.56 8.81 5.57
CA VAL A 99 -4.37 8.85 6.41
C VAL A 99 -3.45 10.01 5.97
N ALA A 100 -3.23 10.17 4.67
CA ALA A 100 -2.41 11.25 4.15
C ALA A 100 -3.00 12.62 4.51
N GLU A 101 -4.31 12.79 4.40
CA GLU A 101 -5.01 14.02 4.80
C GLU A 101 -4.82 14.31 6.29
N GLU A 102 -4.97 13.30 7.14
CA GLU A 102 -4.78 13.42 8.59
C GLU A 102 -3.35 13.83 8.94
N LEU A 103 -2.37 13.39 8.16
CA LEU A 103 -0.96 13.72 8.35
C LEU A 103 -0.56 15.03 7.65
N GLY A 104 -1.47 15.67 6.93
CA GLY A 104 -1.18 16.90 6.18
C GLY A 104 -0.26 16.68 4.99
N LEU A 105 -0.22 15.48 4.43
CA LEU A 105 0.67 15.12 3.32
C LEU A 105 -0.10 15.02 2.02
N LYS A 106 0.55 15.43 0.92
CA LYS A 106 0.02 15.28 -0.44
C LYS A 106 0.66 14.06 -1.08
N VAL A 107 -0.18 13.12 -1.53
CA VAL A 107 0.26 11.91 -2.21
C VAL A 107 -0.57 11.66 -3.45
N LYS A 108 0.02 11.00 -4.43
CA LYS A 108 -0.68 10.51 -5.61
C LYS A 108 -0.87 9.01 -5.45
N ILE A 109 -2.10 8.55 -5.59
CA ILE A 109 -2.44 7.14 -5.46
C ILE A 109 -3.00 6.66 -6.79
N GLY A 110 -2.35 5.66 -7.38
CA GLY A 110 -2.84 4.96 -8.56
C GLY A 110 -3.49 3.66 -8.16
N ILE A 111 -4.56 3.29 -8.83
CA ILE A 111 -5.25 2.03 -8.66
C ILE A 111 -5.17 1.25 -9.95
N ILE A 112 -4.77 -0.02 -9.85
CA ILE A 112 -4.78 -0.95 -10.96
C ILE A 112 -5.83 -2.02 -10.64
N GLY A 113 -6.88 -2.08 -11.45
CA GLY A 113 -7.91 -3.10 -11.33
C GLY A 113 -7.73 -4.22 -12.34
N GLY A 114 -8.55 -5.26 -12.25
CA GLY A 114 -8.47 -6.42 -13.13
C GLY A 114 -8.72 -6.12 -14.61
N SER A 115 -9.38 -5.01 -14.92
CA SER A 115 -9.71 -4.62 -16.29
C SER A 115 -9.05 -3.30 -16.73
N GLY A 116 -8.14 -2.74 -15.94
CA GLY A 116 -7.43 -1.53 -16.31
C GLY A 116 -6.90 -0.73 -15.14
N LEU A 117 -6.33 0.42 -15.48
CA LEU A 117 -5.78 1.36 -14.53
C LEU A 117 -6.83 2.41 -14.14
N TYR A 118 -7.09 2.55 -12.87
CA TYR A 118 -7.93 3.60 -12.32
C TYR A 118 -7.07 4.62 -11.61
N LYS A 119 -7.27 5.88 -11.91
CA LYS A 119 -6.55 6.97 -11.25
C LYS A 119 -7.44 7.60 -10.19
N MET A 120 -6.91 7.76 -9.01
CA MET A 120 -7.46 8.68 -8.02
C MET A 120 -6.68 9.97 -8.11
N GLU A 121 -7.38 11.09 -8.11
CA GLU A 121 -6.70 12.37 -8.13
C GLU A 121 -5.90 12.59 -6.84
N ALA A 122 -4.83 13.32 -6.99
CA ALA A 122 -3.98 13.67 -5.86
C ALA A 122 -4.77 14.50 -4.84
N LEU A 123 -4.42 14.32 -3.60
CA LEU A 123 -4.99 15.05 -2.48
C LEU A 123 -4.42 16.44 -2.36
#